data_50ebe8c2852486ae5433493401a15230
#
_entry.id   50ebe8c2852486ae5433493401a15230
#
_cell.length_a   1.000
_cell.length_b   1.000
_cell.length_c   1.000
_cell.angle_alpha   90.00
_cell.angle_beta   90.00
_cell.angle_gamma   90.00
#
_symmetry.space_group_name_H-M   'P 1'
#
loop_
_entity.id
_entity.type
_entity.pdbx_description
1 polymer ?
#
loop_
_entity_poly.entity_id
_entity_poly.type
_entity_poly.pdbx_seq_one_letter_code
_entity_poly.pdbx_strand_id
1 'polypeptide(L)'
;MRRRDRPSIHRGGGGSVVVNEREGRESGPSGFLRAAGAFWWALDALVIAMFVGMLVVMFIQVASRYALGVGVPWTDETSRFLFIGEIFFGAAIAQRYGAQIRITVLLDVLPDGARRAMEIFADILMAVIALLVAYGAVGMAQRTTAVTASTLPISFSYLYYVQATGLVLLVLLVLRDIGVRIAGIRGSEARS
;
A
#
# COMPACT_ATOMS: atom_id res chain seq x y z
N MET A 1 47.85 -43.51 45.98
CA MET A 1 49.04 -42.69 45.76
C MET A 1 48.95 -42.14 44.34
N ARG A 2 48.32 -40.93 44.12
CA ARG A 2 48.23 -40.25 42.84
C ARG A 2 48.52 -38.77 43.10
N ARG A 3 49.65 -38.29 42.55
CA ARG A 3 50.11 -36.91 42.61
C ARG A 3 49.15 -36.03 41.81
N ARG A 4 48.74 -34.91 42.40
CA ARG A 4 48.04 -33.81 41.73
C ARG A 4 49.10 -32.89 41.15
N ASP A 5 49.17 -32.82 39.84
CA ASP A 5 49.93 -31.82 39.14
C ASP A 5 49.10 -30.51 39.07
N ARG A 6 49.65 -29.43 39.62
CA ARG A 6 49.09 -28.10 39.52
C ARG A 6 49.61 -27.47 38.20
N PRO A 7 48.81 -26.89 37.35
CA PRO A 7 49.32 -26.06 36.29
C PRO A 7 49.77 -24.69 36.84
N SER A 8 50.98 -24.29 36.49
CA SER A 8 51.62 -23.01 36.77
C SER A 8 50.96 -21.87 36.02
N ILE A 9 50.58 -20.83 36.75
CA ILE A 9 50.09 -19.58 36.23
C ILE A 9 51.27 -18.81 35.66
N HIS A 10 51.40 -18.71 34.34
CA HIS A 10 52.31 -17.76 33.66
C HIS A 10 51.65 -16.40 33.61
N ARG A 11 52.20 -15.50 34.42
CA ARG A 11 51.93 -14.07 34.40
C ARG A 11 52.90 -13.46 33.38
N GLY A 12 52.40 -13.06 32.22
CA GLY A 12 53.24 -12.46 31.18
C GLY A 12 52.46 -11.42 30.39
N GLY A 13 52.92 -10.17 30.48
CA GLY A 13 52.94 -9.22 29.40
C GLY A 13 51.67 -8.42 29.13
N GLY A 14 51.73 -7.13 29.47
CA GLY A 14 50.76 -6.11 29.04
C GLY A 14 50.64 -6.05 27.53
N GLY A 15 49.50 -6.48 27.01
CA GLY A 15 49.04 -6.18 25.68
C GLY A 15 47.86 -5.23 25.84
N SER A 16 48.11 -3.95 25.47
CA SER A 16 47.08 -2.95 25.30
C SER A 16 46.05 -3.51 24.32
N VAL A 17 44.87 -3.87 24.83
CA VAL A 17 43.70 -4.14 24.02
C VAL A 17 43.33 -2.81 23.36
N VAL A 18 43.78 -2.58 22.15
CA VAL A 18 43.25 -1.57 21.27
C VAL A 18 41.84 -2.02 20.95
N VAL A 19 40.89 -1.51 21.73
CA VAL A 19 39.49 -1.55 21.39
C VAL A 19 39.34 -0.74 20.12
N ASN A 20 39.38 -1.41 19.00
CA ASN A 20 39.08 -0.84 17.71
C ASN A 20 37.57 -0.54 17.73
N GLU A 21 37.19 0.60 18.30
CA GLU A 21 35.90 1.22 18.08
C GLU A 21 35.77 1.53 16.59
N ARG A 22 35.58 0.49 15.81
CA ARG A 22 34.89 0.65 14.54
C ARG A 22 33.45 1.02 14.92
N GLU A 23 33.26 2.31 15.13
CA GLU A 23 31.94 2.92 14.99
C GLU A 23 31.36 2.38 13.68
N GLY A 24 30.52 1.35 13.83
CA GLY A 24 29.61 0.94 12.80
C GLY A 24 28.77 2.17 12.51
N ARG A 25 29.17 2.90 11.49
CA ARG A 25 28.37 3.91 10.84
C ARG A 25 27.16 3.14 10.31
N GLU A 26 26.17 2.91 11.18
CA GLU A 26 24.85 2.53 10.76
C GLU A 26 24.40 3.62 9.80
N SER A 27 24.57 3.32 8.51
CA SER A 27 23.96 4.10 7.45
C SER A 27 22.46 3.97 7.68
N GLY A 28 21.90 4.92 8.42
CA GLY A 28 20.46 5.03 8.63
C GLY A 28 19.78 4.99 7.29
N PRO A 29 18.55 4.52 7.21
CA PRO A 29 17.82 4.28 5.96
C PRO A 29 18.00 5.49 5.06
N SER A 30 18.44 5.25 3.83
CA SER A 30 18.70 6.29 2.84
C SER A 30 17.51 7.25 2.81
N GLY A 31 17.72 8.56 2.59
CA GLY A 31 16.66 9.56 2.61
C GLY A 31 15.46 9.18 1.75
N PHE A 32 15.69 8.43 0.68
CA PHE A 32 14.67 7.83 -0.17
C PHE A 32 13.75 6.84 0.58
N LEU A 33 14.28 5.95 1.41
CA LEU A 33 13.47 4.99 2.18
C LEU A 33 12.61 5.69 3.24
N ARG A 34 13.15 6.76 3.84
CA ARG A 34 12.38 7.60 4.79
C ARG A 34 11.27 8.35 4.08
N ALA A 35 11.54 8.94 2.92
CA ALA A 35 10.53 9.63 2.11
C ALA A 35 9.42 8.68 1.64
N ALA A 36 9.79 7.48 1.17
CA ALA A 36 8.82 6.45 0.79
C ALA A 36 7.96 6.01 1.99
N GLY A 37 8.57 5.81 3.16
CA GLY A 37 7.84 5.48 4.38
C GLY A 37 6.84 6.57 4.80
N ALA A 38 7.27 7.85 4.75
CA ALA A 38 6.41 8.98 5.06
C ALA A 38 5.24 9.12 4.08
N PHE A 39 5.49 8.92 2.78
CA PHE A 39 4.43 8.92 1.76
C PHE A 39 3.35 7.87 2.04
N TRP A 40 3.76 6.64 2.35
CA TRP A 40 2.81 5.57 2.62
C TRP A 40 2.04 5.79 3.93
N TRP A 41 2.71 6.28 4.96
CA TRP A 41 2.05 6.63 6.21
C TRP A 41 1.00 7.74 6.00
N ALA A 42 1.35 8.76 5.20
CA ALA A 42 0.42 9.83 4.87
C ALA A 42 -0.78 9.33 4.06
N LEU A 43 -0.57 8.38 3.15
CA LEU A 43 -1.64 7.78 2.36
C LEU A 43 -2.58 6.94 3.24
N ASP A 44 -2.03 6.12 4.15
CA ASP A 44 -2.81 5.34 5.11
C ASP A 44 -3.64 6.27 6.01
N ALA A 45 -3.03 7.34 6.54
CA ALA A 45 -3.71 8.33 7.36
C ALA A 45 -4.81 9.07 6.58
N LEU A 46 -4.56 9.40 5.30
CA LEU A 46 -5.54 10.03 4.41
C LEU A 46 -6.79 9.16 4.25
N VAL A 47 -6.61 7.87 3.94
CA VAL A 47 -7.74 6.94 3.74
C VAL A 47 -8.54 6.76 5.03
N ILE A 48 -7.86 6.65 6.18
CA ILE A 48 -8.54 6.59 7.47
C ILE A 48 -9.32 7.89 7.74
N ALA A 49 -8.73 9.04 7.45
CA ALA A 49 -9.40 10.34 7.63
C ALA A 49 -10.62 10.49 6.70
N MET A 50 -10.52 10.01 5.43
CA MET A 50 -11.64 10.00 4.50
C MET A 50 -12.78 9.11 5.00
N PHE A 51 -12.47 7.92 5.52
CA PHE A 51 -13.45 7.00 6.10
C PHE A 51 -14.17 7.61 7.31
N VAL A 52 -13.41 8.13 8.28
CA VAL A 52 -13.98 8.78 9.45
C VAL A 52 -14.81 10.00 9.03
N GLY A 53 -14.31 10.82 8.11
CA GLY A 53 -15.04 11.97 7.56
C GLY A 53 -16.36 11.55 6.90
N MET A 54 -16.34 10.46 6.11
CA MET A 54 -17.56 9.91 5.50
C MET A 54 -18.58 9.48 6.56
N LEU A 55 -18.14 8.79 7.62
CA LEU A 55 -19.04 8.38 8.72
C LEU A 55 -19.65 9.60 9.42
N VAL A 56 -18.86 10.63 9.70
CA VAL A 56 -19.34 11.88 10.32
C VAL A 56 -20.37 12.58 9.44
N VAL A 57 -20.09 12.70 8.14
CA VAL A 57 -21.01 13.34 7.17
C VAL A 57 -22.32 12.55 7.06
N MET A 58 -22.25 11.21 6.99
CA MET A 58 -23.44 10.37 6.99
C MET A 58 -24.23 10.45 8.29
N PHE A 59 -23.54 10.53 9.44
CA PHE A 59 -24.22 10.75 10.72
C PHE A 59 -24.96 12.08 10.75
N ILE A 60 -24.33 13.18 10.29
CA ILE A 60 -24.97 14.50 10.17
C ILE A 60 -26.19 14.42 9.26
N GLN A 61 -26.09 13.74 8.12
CA GLN A 61 -27.20 13.56 7.18
C GLN A 61 -28.40 12.88 7.83
N VAL A 62 -28.15 11.75 8.52
CA VAL A 62 -29.20 11.00 9.19
C VAL A 62 -29.82 11.81 10.36
N ALA A 63 -28.96 12.38 11.19
CA ALA A 63 -29.41 13.19 12.34
C ALA A 63 -30.25 14.40 11.91
N SER A 64 -29.79 15.14 10.87
CA SER A 64 -30.54 16.28 10.34
C SER A 64 -31.90 15.89 9.79
N ARG A 65 -31.97 14.75 9.11
CA ARG A 65 -33.23 14.28 8.50
C ARG A 65 -34.25 13.82 9.54
N TYR A 66 -33.81 13.08 10.58
CA TYR A 66 -34.73 12.50 11.56
C TYR A 66 -34.96 13.39 12.77
N ALA A 67 -33.96 14.16 13.24
CA ALA A 67 -34.10 15.01 14.40
C ALA A 67 -34.62 16.42 14.06
N LEU A 68 -34.21 16.98 12.90
CA LEU A 68 -34.56 18.35 12.50
C LEU A 68 -35.59 18.42 11.37
N GLY A 69 -35.90 17.28 10.72
CA GLY A 69 -36.79 17.22 9.57
C GLY A 69 -36.26 17.94 8.31
N VAL A 70 -34.96 18.27 8.29
CA VAL A 70 -34.32 19.05 7.21
C VAL A 70 -33.39 18.16 6.42
N GLY A 71 -33.56 18.12 5.11
CA GLY A 71 -32.59 17.48 4.20
C GLY A 71 -31.39 18.39 3.97
N VAL A 72 -30.17 17.84 4.05
CA VAL A 72 -28.91 18.56 3.85
C VAL A 72 -28.23 18.02 2.58
N PRO A 73 -28.46 18.63 1.38
CA PRO A 73 -28.02 18.03 0.10
C PRO A 73 -26.51 17.94 -0.07
N TRP A 74 -25.72 18.85 0.55
CA TRP A 74 -24.24 18.82 0.43
C TRP A 74 -23.61 17.60 1.08
N THR A 75 -24.28 16.96 2.06
CA THR A 75 -23.76 15.75 2.72
C THR A 75 -23.72 14.56 1.78
N ASP A 76 -24.69 14.44 0.88
CA ASP A 76 -24.77 13.38 -0.11
C ASP A 76 -23.62 13.49 -1.13
N GLU A 77 -23.35 14.69 -1.61
CA GLU A 77 -22.24 14.94 -2.53
C GLU A 77 -20.88 14.72 -1.85
N THR A 78 -20.70 15.24 -0.62
CA THR A 78 -19.46 15.10 0.14
C THR A 78 -19.15 13.62 0.43
N SER A 79 -20.13 12.85 0.88
CA SER A 79 -19.94 11.42 1.17
C SER A 79 -19.55 10.64 -0.09
N ARG A 80 -20.09 10.98 -1.24
CA ARG A 80 -19.72 10.37 -2.53
C ARG A 80 -18.26 10.65 -2.90
N PHE A 81 -17.79 11.89 -2.73
CA PHE A 81 -16.39 12.24 -3.00
C PHE A 81 -15.43 11.49 -2.09
N LEU A 82 -15.73 11.43 -0.78
CA LEU A 82 -14.93 10.71 0.20
C LEU A 82 -14.90 9.20 -0.09
N PHE A 83 -16.07 8.62 -0.37
CA PHE A 83 -16.21 7.20 -0.68
C PHE A 83 -15.40 6.75 -1.91
N ILE A 84 -15.45 7.53 -2.99
CA ILE A 84 -14.68 7.21 -4.20
C ILE A 84 -13.18 7.30 -3.92
N GLY A 85 -12.72 8.34 -3.24
CA GLY A 85 -11.32 8.47 -2.86
C GLY A 85 -10.85 7.29 -1.99
N GLU A 86 -11.66 6.92 -0.98
CA GLU A 86 -11.39 5.80 -0.08
C GLU A 86 -11.25 4.47 -0.85
N ILE A 87 -12.17 4.15 -1.76
CA ILE A 87 -12.14 2.90 -2.52
C ILE A 87 -10.85 2.80 -3.35
N PHE A 88 -10.50 3.82 -4.11
CA PHE A 88 -9.39 3.73 -5.04
C PHE A 88 -8.02 3.81 -4.36
N PHE A 89 -7.85 4.67 -3.36
CA PHE A 89 -6.63 4.68 -2.56
C PHE A 89 -6.56 3.46 -1.63
N GLY A 90 -7.68 3.03 -1.05
CA GLY A 90 -7.77 1.83 -0.23
C GLY A 90 -7.40 0.56 -1.00
N ALA A 91 -7.83 0.43 -2.27
CA ALA A 91 -7.43 -0.68 -3.13
C ALA A 91 -5.91 -0.72 -3.36
N ALA A 92 -5.27 0.43 -3.57
CA ALA A 92 -3.81 0.51 -3.71
C ALA A 92 -3.10 0.12 -2.40
N ILE A 93 -3.61 0.58 -1.26
CA ILE A 93 -3.09 0.22 0.07
C ILE A 93 -3.26 -1.29 0.33
N ALA A 94 -4.43 -1.85 0.03
CA ALA A 94 -4.69 -3.28 0.18
C ALA A 94 -3.73 -4.14 -0.66
N GLN A 95 -3.41 -3.70 -1.88
CA GLN A 95 -2.39 -4.37 -2.72
C GLN A 95 -1.02 -4.33 -2.05
N ARG A 96 -0.60 -3.19 -1.51
CA ARG A 96 0.68 -3.05 -0.82
C ARG A 96 0.84 -4.00 0.36
N TYR A 97 -0.21 -4.16 1.16
CA TYR A 97 -0.20 -5.07 2.32
C TYR A 97 -0.45 -6.53 1.96
N GLY A 98 -0.64 -6.85 0.67
CA GLY A 98 -0.99 -8.20 0.24
C GLY A 98 -2.34 -8.68 0.77
N ALA A 99 -3.16 -7.75 1.23
CA ALA A 99 -4.47 -8.01 1.85
C ALA A 99 -5.59 -8.27 0.82
N GLN A 100 -5.25 -8.43 -0.45
CA GLN A 100 -6.24 -8.79 -1.46
C GLN A 100 -6.76 -10.20 -1.20
N ILE A 101 -8.07 -10.32 -1.16
CA ILE A 101 -8.76 -11.61 -1.01
C ILE A 101 -8.48 -12.43 -2.27
N ARG A 102 -7.51 -13.32 -2.18
CA ARG A 102 -7.24 -14.31 -3.23
C ARG A 102 -7.99 -15.58 -2.86
N ILE A 103 -8.58 -16.21 -3.84
CA ILE A 103 -9.23 -17.53 -3.64
C ILE A 103 -8.09 -18.55 -3.51
N THR A 104 -7.50 -18.62 -2.31
CA THR A 104 -6.37 -19.52 -2.01
C THR A 104 -6.77 -20.98 -2.10
N VAL A 105 -8.02 -21.32 -1.82
CA VAL A 105 -8.54 -22.69 -1.87
C VAL A 105 -8.32 -23.34 -3.24
N LEU A 106 -8.49 -22.59 -4.34
CA LEU A 106 -8.21 -23.12 -5.69
C LEU A 106 -6.72 -23.24 -5.96
N LEU A 107 -5.93 -22.32 -5.42
CA LEU A 107 -4.48 -22.28 -5.62
C LEU A 107 -3.76 -23.37 -4.80
N ASP A 108 -4.33 -23.80 -3.68
CA ASP A 108 -3.74 -24.80 -2.79
C ASP A 108 -3.82 -26.24 -3.37
N VAL A 109 -4.70 -26.45 -4.37
CA VAL A 109 -4.85 -27.75 -5.08
C VAL A 109 -3.92 -27.84 -6.30
N LEU A 110 -3.36 -26.71 -6.76
CA LEU A 110 -2.51 -26.68 -7.94
C LEU A 110 -1.04 -26.97 -7.59
N PRO A 111 -0.31 -27.66 -8.50
CA PRO A 111 1.15 -27.80 -8.38
C PRO A 111 1.82 -26.41 -8.42
N ASP A 112 2.97 -26.27 -7.77
CA ASP A 112 3.67 -24.98 -7.55
C ASP A 112 3.87 -24.16 -8.84
N GLY A 113 4.15 -24.79 -9.95
CA GLY A 113 4.31 -24.13 -11.26
C GLY A 113 3.00 -23.50 -11.76
N ALA A 114 1.90 -24.26 -11.71
CA ALA A 114 0.58 -23.79 -12.15
C ALA A 114 0.03 -22.70 -11.21
N ARG A 115 0.26 -22.84 -9.92
CA ARG A 115 -0.10 -21.82 -8.92
C ARG A 115 0.55 -20.47 -9.23
N ARG A 116 1.89 -20.46 -9.48
CA ARG A 116 2.62 -19.23 -9.83
C ARG A 116 2.13 -18.60 -11.13
N ALA A 117 1.90 -19.43 -12.16
CA ALA A 117 1.38 -18.97 -13.44
C ALA A 117 0.00 -18.30 -13.28
N MET A 118 -0.89 -18.90 -12.48
CA MET A 118 -2.21 -18.35 -12.21
C MET A 118 -2.15 -17.04 -11.42
N GLU A 119 -1.24 -16.93 -10.45
CA GLU A 119 -1.03 -15.70 -9.68
C GLU A 119 -0.54 -14.55 -10.58
N ILE A 120 0.44 -14.82 -11.46
CA ILE A 120 0.95 -13.82 -12.42
C ILE A 120 -0.15 -13.44 -13.42
N PHE A 121 -0.92 -14.40 -13.91
CA PHE A 121 -2.03 -14.15 -14.83
C PHE A 121 -3.08 -13.24 -14.19
N ALA A 122 -3.46 -13.51 -12.94
CA ALA A 122 -4.41 -12.68 -12.19
C ALA A 122 -3.88 -11.26 -11.96
N ASP A 123 -2.60 -11.12 -11.62
CA ASP A 123 -1.96 -9.81 -11.43
C ASP A 123 -1.91 -9.02 -12.76
N ILE A 124 -1.62 -9.67 -13.89
CA ILE A 124 -1.64 -9.05 -15.22
C ILE A 124 -3.05 -8.60 -15.58
N LEU A 125 -4.05 -9.47 -15.40
CA LEU A 125 -5.44 -9.15 -15.70
C LEU A 125 -5.92 -7.95 -14.88
N MET A 126 -5.59 -7.93 -13.60
CA MET A 126 -5.91 -6.81 -12.70
C MET A 126 -5.22 -5.51 -13.17
N ALA A 127 -3.95 -5.56 -13.56
CA ALA A 127 -3.24 -4.39 -14.07
C ALA A 127 -3.86 -3.85 -15.37
N VAL A 128 -4.23 -4.74 -16.29
CA VAL A 128 -4.87 -4.35 -17.57
C VAL A 128 -6.23 -3.70 -17.31
N ILE A 129 -7.07 -4.30 -16.48
CA ILE A 129 -8.39 -3.74 -16.13
C ILE A 129 -8.23 -2.38 -15.44
N ALA A 130 -7.34 -2.27 -14.45
CA ALA A 130 -7.10 -1.04 -13.74
C ALA A 130 -6.60 0.08 -14.68
N LEU A 131 -5.73 -0.26 -15.64
CA LEU A 131 -5.23 0.69 -16.64
C LEU A 131 -6.33 1.18 -17.59
N LEU A 132 -7.18 0.26 -18.06
CA LEU A 132 -8.32 0.60 -18.93
C LEU A 132 -9.31 1.54 -18.19
N VAL A 133 -9.61 1.25 -16.93
CA VAL A 133 -10.49 2.09 -16.12
C VAL A 133 -9.83 3.43 -15.82
N ALA A 134 -8.53 3.49 -15.53
CA ALA A 134 -7.80 4.74 -15.34
C ALA A 134 -7.82 5.62 -16.60
N TYR A 135 -7.61 5.03 -17.77
CA TYR A 135 -7.70 5.72 -19.05
C TYR A 135 -9.11 6.29 -19.28
N GLY A 136 -10.14 5.49 -19.04
CA GLY A 136 -11.55 5.93 -19.11
C GLY A 136 -11.86 7.06 -18.13
N ALA A 137 -11.34 6.99 -16.89
CA ALA A 137 -11.51 8.02 -15.89
C ALA A 137 -10.91 9.36 -16.31
N VAL A 138 -9.70 9.37 -16.90
CA VAL A 138 -9.08 10.59 -17.43
C VAL A 138 -9.92 11.18 -18.57
N GLY A 139 -10.45 10.34 -19.48
CA GLY A 139 -11.33 10.79 -20.55
C GLY A 139 -12.64 11.41 -20.02
N MET A 140 -13.22 10.84 -18.97
CA MET A 140 -14.41 11.39 -18.30
C MET A 140 -14.08 12.68 -17.55
N ALA A 141 -12.92 12.76 -16.89
CA ALA A 141 -12.47 13.98 -16.22
C ALA A 141 -12.44 15.19 -17.18
N GLN A 142 -11.93 14.99 -18.38
CA GLN A 142 -11.86 16.05 -19.41
C GLN A 142 -13.24 16.50 -19.91
N ARG A 143 -14.20 15.58 -19.98
CA ARG A 143 -15.57 15.87 -20.45
C ARG A 143 -16.44 16.53 -19.39
N THR A 144 -16.12 16.33 -18.12
CA THR A 144 -16.93 16.81 -16.98
C THR A 144 -16.37 18.04 -16.30
N THR A 145 -15.38 18.71 -16.89
CA THR A 145 -14.78 19.94 -16.33
C THR A 145 -15.80 21.05 -16.11
N ALA A 146 -16.78 21.19 -16.99
CA ALA A 146 -17.85 22.18 -16.90
C ALA A 146 -19.02 21.75 -16.00
N VAL A 147 -19.05 20.48 -15.57
CA VAL A 147 -20.13 19.95 -14.73
C VAL A 147 -19.71 20.11 -13.27
N THR A 148 -20.36 21.05 -12.58
CA THR A 148 -20.16 21.28 -11.15
C THR A 148 -21.17 20.49 -10.32
N ALA A 149 -20.80 20.11 -9.10
CA ALA A 149 -21.72 19.55 -8.14
C ALA A 149 -22.84 20.59 -7.82
N SER A 150 -24.02 20.10 -7.52
CA SER A 150 -25.19 20.97 -7.35
C SER A 150 -25.11 21.85 -6.09
N THR A 151 -24.41 21.38 -5.07
CA THR A 151 -24.33 22.03 -3.75
C THR A 151 -22.92 22.44 -3.35
N LEU A 152 -21.89 21.87 -3.98
CA LEU A 152 -20.48 22.16 -3.75
C LEU A 152 -19.89 22.89 -4.98
N PRO A 153 -19.06 23.91 -4.79
CA PRO A 153 -18.38 24.61 -5.89
C PRO A 153 -17.19 23.77 -6.42
N ILE A 154 -17.40 22.45 -6.58
CA ILE A 154 -16.39 21.48 -6.98
C ILE A 154 -16.85 20.81 -8.26
N SER A 155 -15.99 20.74 -9.30
CA SER A 155 -16.28 20.01 -10.53
C SER A 155 -16.18 18.49 -10.29
N PHE A 156 -17.08 17.75 -10.93
CA PHE A 156 -17.00 16.28 -10.96
C PHE A 156 -15.71 15.74 -11.59
N SER A 157 -15.01 16.57 -12.35
CA SER A 157 -13.70 16.24 -12.91
C SER A 157 -12.68 15.82 -11.85
N TYR A 158 -12.68 16.48 -10.67
CA TYR A 158 -11.77 16.11 -9.57
C TYR A 158 -11.98 14.68 -9.08
N LEU A 159 -13.20 14.20 -9.08
CA LEU A 159 -13.56 12.84 -8.68
C LEU A 159 -12.91 11.80 -9.60
N TYR A 160 -12.94 12.06 -10.91
CA TYR A 160 -12.29 11.19 -11.90
C TYR A 160 -10.77 11.25 -11.83
N TYR A 161 -10.18 12.42 -11.51
CA TYR A 161 -8.73 12.51 -11.31
C TYR A 161 -8.28 11.76 -10.05
N VAL A 162 -9.02 11.83 -8.95
CA VAL A 162 -8.76 11.05 -7.73
C VAL A 162 -8.82 9.56 -8.03
N GLN A 163 -9.85 9.11 -8.75
CA GLN A 163 -10.00 7.73 -9.20
C GLN A 163 -8.82 7.29 -10.07
N ALA A 164 -8.45 8.07 -11.08
CA ALA A 164 -7.33 7.76 -11.97
C ALA A 164 -6.00 7.66 -11.20
N THR A 165 -5.76 8.57 -10.25
CA THR A 165 -4.55 8.57 -9.43
C THR A 165 -4.45 7.31 -8.55
N GLY A 166 -5.54 6.91 -7.90
CA GLY A 166 -5.58 5.67 -7.10
C GLY A 166 -5.34 4.43 -7.96
N LEU A 167 -5.95 4.36 -9.16
CA LEU A 167 -5.75 3.24 -10.10
C LEU A 167 -4.32 3.18 -10.65
N VAL A 168 -3.71 4.31 -10.98
CA VAL A 168 -2.30 4.35 -11.41
C VAL A 168 -1.39 3.85 -10.30
N LEU A 169 -1.64 4.27 -9.06
CA LEU A 169 -0.88 3.78 -7.91
C LEU A 169 -1.04 2.26 -7.74
N LEU A 170 -2.25 1.74 -7.89
CA LEU A 170 -2.54 0.30 -7.87
C LEU A 170 -1.74 -0.43 -8.96
N VAL A 171 -1.78 0.04 -10.21
CA VAL A 171 -1.04 -0.56 -11.34
C VAL A 171 0.45 -0.60 -11.06
N LEU A 172 1.03 0.48 -10.54
CA LEU A 172 2.46 0.52 -10.19
C LEU A 172 2.83 -0.53 -9.14
N LEU A 173 1.99 -0.74 -8.13
CA LEU A 173 2.20 -1.76 -7.11
C LEU A 173 2.09 -3.18 -7.68
N VAL A 174 1.08 -3.43 -8.51
CA VAL A 174 0.90 -4.74 -9.18
C VAL A 174 2.09 -5.05 -10.08
N LEU A 175 2.55 -4.09 -10.88
CA LEU A 175 3.74 -4.27 -11.74
C LEU A 175 5.00 -4.56 -10.91
N ARG A 176 5.18 -3.88 -9.78
CA ARG A 176 6.27 -4.19 -8.83
C ARG A 176 6.17 -5.63 -8.33
N ASP A 177 5.00 -6.09 -7.93
CA ASP A 177 4.79 -7.43 -7.38
C ASP A 177 5.04 -8.51 -8.45
N ILE A 178 4.58 -8.29 -9.69
CA ILE A 178 4.91 -9.15 -10.84
C ILE A 178 6.44 -9.22 -11.04
N GLY A 179 7.13 -8.09 -11.01
CA GLY A 179 8.59 -8.02 -11.17
C GLY A 179 9.33 -8.82 -10.09
N VAL A 180 8.92 -8.69 -8.82
CA VAL A 180 9.51 -9.44 -7.71
C VAL A 180 9.27 -10.96 -7.86
N ARG A 181 8.08 -11.38 -8.30
CA ARG A 181 7.75 -12.80 -8.52
C ARG A 181 8.60 -13.41 -9.65
N ILE A 182 8.74 -12.68 -10.76
CA ILE A 182 9.56 -13.14 -11.91
C ILE A 182 11.04 -13.22 -11.52
N ALA A 183 11.56 -12.25 -10.77
CA ALA A 183 12.94 -12.28 -10.28
C ALA A 183 13.20 -13.47 -9.33
N GLY A 184 12.22 -13.83 -8.48
CA GLY A 184 12.28 -15.01 -7.61
C GLY A 184 12.37 -16.34 -8.39
N ILE A 185 11.69 -16.46 -9.52
CA ILE A 185 11.76 -17.63 -10.40
C ILE A 185 13.18 -17.81 -10.97
N ARG A 186 13.78 -16.74 -11.47
CA ARG A 186 15.16 -16.76 -12.02
C ARG A 186 16.21 -17.14 -10.97
N GLY A 187 16.02 -16.73 -9.72
CA GLY A 187 16.94 -17.07 -8.62
C GLY A 187 16.87 -18.55 -8.19
N SER A 188 15.74 -19.21 -8.40
CA SER A 188 15.55 -20.64 -8.11
C SER A 188 16.18 -21.53 -9.19
N GLU A 189 16.06 -21.16 -10.45
CA GLU A 189 16.66 -21.91 -11.59
C GLU A 189 18.19 -21.81 -11.62
N ALA A 190 18.77 -20.72 -11.12
CA ALA A 190 20.22 -20.56 -11.06
C ALA A 190 20.90 -21.36 -9.94
N ARG A 191 20.11 -22.02 -9.06
CA ARG A 191 20.60 -22.85 -7.95
C ARG A 191 20.37 -24.35 -8.14
N SER A 192 19.69 -24.77 -9.20
CA SER A 192 19.52 -26.17 -9.60
C SER A 192 20.55 -26.56 -10.65
#